data_cd871d6223d37cbe84b1ea5d588ed025
#
_entry.id   cd871d6223d37cbe84b1ea5d588ed025
#
_cell.length_a   1.000
_cell.length_b   1.000
_cell.length_c   1.000
_cell.angle_alpha   90.00
_cell.angle_beta   90.00
_cell.angle_gamma   90.00
#
_symmetry.space_group_name_H-M   'P 1'
#
loop_
_entity.id
_entity.type
_entity.pdbx_description
1 polymer ?
#
loop_
_entity_poly.entity_id
_entity_poly.type
_entity_poly.pdbx_seq_one_letter_code
_entity_poly.pdbx_strand_id
1 'polypeptide(L)'
;MATRIGCDNLVYAKMTTEDTVDQAPVYGEVNAAPGVMSININPNGSLETLFADDGPMETATTLGKIDVEIQKNELTTQNKADLLGHEIDGNGAVVYSDNDVPPYVAIGFRTLKSNGKYRYVWLYKGRFTEPEDNNETKGDSINFQSDTISGQFTKLKYAYTVNGKQKRPWKYELDGDNAEAKASVMESWFEAPVFPAAAT
;
A
#
# COMPACT_ATOMS: atom_id res chain seq x y z
N MET A 1 -4.10 -3.27 25.59
CA MET A 1 -3.95 -2.98 24.14
C MET A 1 -2.58 -2.39 23.91
N ALA A 2 -1.84 -2.84 22.89
CA ALA A 2 -0.54 -2.28 22.55
C ALA A 2 -0.69 -1.19 21.47
N THR A 3 0.03 -0.07 21.63
CA THR A 3 0.00 1.06 20.70
C THR A 3 1.09 0.88 19.64
N ARG A 4 0.84 1.34 18.41
CA ARG A 4 1.84 1.36 17.32
C ARG A 4 2.88 2.43 17.61
N ILE A 5 4.17 2.10 17.44
CA ILE A 5 5.30 2.99 17.75
C ILE A 5 6.27 3.20 16.59
N GLY A 6 6.12 2.46 15.48
CA GLY A 6 6.97 2.63 14.31
C GLY A 6 6.48 1.82 13.12
N CYS A 7 6.95 2.16 11.92
CA CYS A 7 6.76 1.37 10.72
C CYS A 7 8.13 1.05 10.09
N ASP A 8 8.26 -0.15 9.55
CA ASP A 8 9.46 -0.61 8.88
C ASP A 8 9.15 -1.62 7.78
N ASN A 9 10.20 -2.09 7.13
CA ASN A 9 10.16 -3.16 6.12
C ASN A 9 9.14 -2.88 5.01
N LEU A 10 9.20 -1.66 4.43
CA LEU A 10 8.41 -1.32 3.26
C LEU A 10 8.90 -2.12 2.06
N VAL A 11 7.98 -2.80 1.39
CA VAL A 11 8.22 -3.56 0.16
C VAL A 11 7.13 -3.24 -0.85
N TYR A 12 7.41 -3.49 -2.13
CA TYR A 12 6.43 -3.39 -3.19
C TYR A 12 6.58 -4.54 -4.20
N ALA A 13 5.49 -4.86 -4.88
CA ALA A 13 5.47 -5.82 -5.97
C ALA A 13 4.67 -5.26 -7.13
N LYS A 14 5.24 -5.27 -8.35
CA LYS A 14 4.53 -4.84 -9.56
C LYS A 14 3.48 -5.87 -9.94
N MET A 15 2.30 -5.41 -10.31
CA MET A 15 1.24 -6.27 -10.82
C MET A 15 1.56 -6.63 -12.27
N THR A 16 1.84 -7.89 -12.55
CA THR A 16 2.16 -8.40 -13.89
C THR A 16 0.91 -8.79 -14.67
N THR A 17 -0.14 -9.19 -13.96
CA THR A 17 -1.45 -9.47 -14.58
C THR A 17 -2.53 -8.78 -13.73
N GLU A 18 -3.29 -7.90 -14.38
CA GLU A 18 -4.40 -7.24 -13.71
C GLU A 18 -5.51 -8.22 -13.35
N ASP A 19 -6.12 -7.96 -12.21
CA ASP A 19 -7.27 -8.71 -11.75
C ASP A 19 -8.52 -8.42 -12.61
N THR A 20 -9.29 -9.44 -12.85
CA THR A 20 -10.64 -9.36 -13.41
C THR A 20 -11.65 -9.93 -12.40
N VAL A 21 -12.90 -10.04 -12.78
CA VAL A 21 -13.93 -10.67 -11.92
C VAL A 21 -13.62 -12.16 -11.73
N ASP A 22 -13.04 -12.80 -12.76
CA ASP A 22 -12.82 -14.26 -12.82
C ASP A 22 -11.37 -14.67 -12.58
N GLN A 23 -10.44 -13.69 -12.57
CA GLN A 23 -9.00 -13.95 -12.45
C GLN A 23 -8.39 -13.12 -11.33
N ALA A 24 -7.69 -13.80 -10.42
CA ALA A 24 -6.92 -13.16 -9.37
C ALA A 24 -5.71 -12.39 -9.95
N PRO A 25 -5.27 -11.30 -9.29
CA PRO A 25 -4.08 -10.57 -9.70
C PRO A 25 -2.83 -11.44 -9.58
N VAL A 26 -1.87 -11.23 -10.48
CA VAL A 26 -0.54 -11.83 -10.38
C VAL A 26 0.47 -10.70 -10.17
N TYR A 27 1.39 -10.92 -9.24
CA TYR A 27 2.46 -9.98 -8.94
C TYR A 27 3.83 -10.59 -9.30
N GLY A 28 4.74 -9.73 -9.68
CA GLY A 28 6.15 -10.07 -9.86
C GLY A 28 6.89 -10.21 -8.52
N GLU A 29 8.20 -10.16 -8.58
CA GLU A 29 9.06 -10.21 -7.40
C GLU A 29 8.76 -9.07 -6.42
N VAL A 30 8.93 -9.35 -5.13
CA VAL A 30 8.83 -8.37 -4.07
C VAL A 30 10.18 -7.65 -3.94
N ASN A 31 10.14 -6.33 -4.12
CA ASN A 31 11.30 -5.48 -4.01
C ASN A 31 11.25 -4.69 -2.70
N ALA A 32 12.40 -4.61 -2.03
CA ALA A 32 12.52 -3.81 -0.81
C ALA A 32 12.63 -2.32 -1.13
N ALA A 33 11.97 -1.50 -0.32
CA ALA A 33 12.05 -0.03 -0.37
C ALA A 33 12.46 0.54 1.01
N PRO A 34 13.70 0.29 1.45
CA PRO A 34 14.14 0.69 2.79
C PRO A 34 14.13 2.20 2.97
N GLY A 35 14.18 2.67 4.22
CA GLY A 35 14.22 4.09 4.56
C GLY A 35 12.85 4.74 4.72
N VAL A 36 11.79 3.97 4.96
CA VAL A 36 10.46 4.52 5.25
C VAL A 36 10.47 5.29 6.58
N MET A 37 9.91 6.49 6.55
CA MET A 37 9.73 7.35 7.73
C MET A 37 8.29 7.35 8.20
N SER A 38 7.35 7.45 7.26
CA SER A 38 5.91 7.37 7.57
C SER A 38 5.11 6.79 6.41
N ILE A 39 3.99 6.16 6.73
CA ILE A 39 3.00 5.68 5.76
C ILE A 39 1.63 6.13 6.24
N ASN A 40 0.96 6.91 5.42
CA ASN A 40 -0.37 7.44 5.67
C ASN A 40 -1.36 6.77 4.72
N ILE A 41 -2.44 6.19 5.23
CA ILE A 41 -3.46 5.52 4.44
C ILE A 41 -4.80 6.15 4.80
N ASN A 42 -5.41 6.81 3.85
CA ASN A 42 -6.69 7.48 4.02
C ASN A 42 -7.75 6.90 3.09
N PRO A 43 -8.59 5.98 3.58
CA PRO A 43 -9.74 5.50 2.80
C PRO A 43 -10.81 6.58 2.76
N ASN A 44 -11.10 7.11 1.57
CA ASN A 44 -12.17 8.07 1.38
C ASN A 44 -13.49 7.32 1.30
N GLY A 45 -14.15 7.21 2.45
CA GLY A 45 -15.50 6.67 2.55
C GLY A 45 -16.52 7.79 2.75
N SER A 46 -17.68 7.69 2.14
CA SER A 46 -18.84 8.52 2.46
C SER A 46 -19.89 7.72 3.19
N LEU A 47 -20.53 8.37 4.14
CA LEU A 47 -21.69 7.88 4.84
C LEU A 47 -22.84 8.83 4.49
N GLU A 48 -23.83 8.32 3.76
CA GLU A 48 -25.00 9.09 3.39
C GLU A 48 -26.25 8.55 4.11
N THR A 49 -27.01 9.45 4.71
CA THR A 49 -28.24 9.10 5.41
C THR A 49 -29.43 9.67 4.64
N LEU A 50 -30.31 8.79 4.23
CA LEU A 50 -31.62 9.17 3.69
C LEU A 50 -32.54 9.55 4.84
N PHE A 51 -33.12 10.74 4.76
CA PHE A 51 -34.16 11.21 5.68
C PHE A 51 -35.51 11.11 5.00
N ALA A 52 -36.47 10.53 5.70
CA ALA A 52 -37.90 10.50 5.31
C ALA A 52 -38.76 10.59 6.56
N ASP A 53 -39.97 11.17 6.43
CA ASP A 53 -40.90 11.36 7.53
C ASP A 53 -40.28 12.01 8.79
N ASP A 54 -39.51 13.10 8.57
CA ASP A 54 -38.80 13.88 9.60
C ASP A 54 -37.80 13.07 10.45
N GLY A 55 -37.31 11.91 9.95
CA GLY A 55 -36.31 11.07 10.64
C GLY A 55 -35.33 10.40 9.69
N PRO A 56 -34.18 9.92 10.23
CA PRO A 56 -33.25 9.11 9.45
C PRO A 56 -33.88 7.75 9.14
N MET A 57 -34.00 7.41 7.85
CA MET A 57 -34.65 6.19 7.39
C MET A 57 -33.63 5.10 7.02
N GLU A 58 -32.59 5.46 6.29
CA GLU A 58 -31.56 4.51 5.80
C GLU A 58 -30.19 5.18 5.73
N THR A 59 -29.16 4.41 6.04
CA THR A 59 -27.76 4.88 5.95
C THR A 59 -26.99 3.96 5.03
N ALA A 60 -26.37 4.53 3.97
CA ALA A 60 -25.51 3.81 3.05
C ALA A 60 -24.06 4.28 3.19
N THR A 61 -23.14 3.31 3.15
CA THR A 61 -21.70 3.59 3.16
C THR A 61 -21.07 3.21 1.82
N THR A 62 -20.22 4.07 1.29
CA THR A 62 -19.42 3.76 0.10
C THR A 62 -17.94 3.91 0.42
N LEU A 63 -17.12 3.00 -0.13
CA LEU A 63 -15.67 3.14 -0.13
C LEU A 63 -15.24 3.68 -1.49
N GLY A 64 -14.68 4.88 -1.49
CA GLY A 64 -14.10 5.51 -2.67
C GLY A 64 -12.66 5.06 -2.93
N LYS A 65 -11.87 5.96 -3.46
CA LYS A 65 -10.42 5.80 -3.59
C LYS A 65 -9.74 5.79 -2.23
N ILE A 66 -8.61 5.10 -2.14
CA ILE A 66 -7.76 5.10 -0.94
C ILE A 66 -6.51 5.89 -1.26
N ASP A 67 -6.35 7.05 -0.66
CA ASP A 67 -5.15 7.85 -0.82
C ASP A 67 -4.05 7.28 0.11
N VAL A 68 -2.87 7.11 -0.44
CA VAL A 68 -1.70 6.59 0.28
C VAL A 68 -0.55 7.56 0.06
N GLU A 69 0.09 7.96 1.15
CA GLU A 69 1.26 8.81 1.15
C GLU A 69 2.39 8.09 1.90
N ILE A 70 3.56 8.03 1.29
CA ILE A 70 4.74 7.38 1.83
C ILE A 70 5.87 8.39 1.85
N GLN A 71 6.39 8.66 3.06
CA GLN A 71 7.58 9.47 3.24
C GLN A 71 8.79 8.57 3.45
N LYS A 72 9.83 8.81 2.67
CA LYS A 72 11.10 8.08 2.72
C LYS A 72 12.27 9.05 2.85
N ASN A 73 13.40 8.54 3.33
CA ASN A 73 14.65 9.29 3.29
C ASN A 73 15.08 9.66 1.87
N GLU A 74 14.86 8.76 0.89
CA GLU A 74 15.19 8.96 -0.52
C GLU A 74 14.44 7.94 -1.38
N LEU A 75 13.95 8.37 -2.54
CA LEU A 75 13.46 7.50 -3.61
C LEU A 75 14.62 7.15 -4.54
N THR A 76 15.11 5.91 -4.45
CA THR A 76 16.20 5.46 -5.31
C THR A 76 15.79 5.45 -6.79
N THR A 77 16.77 5.49 -7.69
CA THR A 77 16.58 5.34 -9.15
C THR A 77 15.66 4.14 -9.48
N GLN A 78 15.90 2.99 -8.84
CA GLN A 78 15.09 1.79 -9.05
C GLN A 78 13.65 1.96 -8.53
N ASN A 79 13.45 2.62 -7.37
CA ASN A 79 12.10 2.88 -6.87
C ASN A 79 11.32 3.80 -7.82
N LYS A 80 11.96 4.84 -8.37
CA LYS A 80 11.33 5.74 -9.35
C LYS A 80 10.94 4.98 -10.62
N ALA A 81 11.84 4.17 -11.18
CA ALA A 81 11.54 3.36 -12.35
C ALA A 81 10.39 2.37 -12.11
N ASP A 82 10.40 1.67 -10.99
CA ASP A 82 9.42 0.62 -10.70
C ASP A 82 8.04 1.14 -10.29
N LEU A 83 7.99 2.25 -9.55
CA LEU A 83 6.72 2.79 -9.02
C LEU A 83 6.05 3.79 -9.97
N LEU A 84 6.85 4.50 -10.77
CA LEU A 84 6.37 5.56 -11.66
C LEU A 84 6.39 5.15 -13.14
N GLY A 85 7.03 4.04 -13.47
CA GLY A 85 7.08 3.51 -14.84
C GLY A 85 8.14 4.16 -15.72
N HIS A 86 9.12 4.83 -15.11
CA HIS A 86 10.25 5.40 -15.84
C HIS A 86 11.24 4.33 -16.31
N GLU A 87 11.99 4.63 -17.34
CA GLU A 87 13.06 3.80 -17.83
C GLU A 87 14.43 4.25 -17.27
N ILE A 88 15.31 3.27 -17.06
CA ILE A 88 16.72 3.53 -16.71
C ILE A 88 17.54 3.32 -17.97
N ASP A 89 18.29 4.34 -18.40
CA ASP A 89 19.13 4.28 -19.58
C ASP A 89 20.42 3.47 -19.36
N GLY A 90 21.20 3.31 -20.43
CA GLY A 90 22.49 2.59 -20.39
C GLY A 90 23.57 3.27 -19.53
N ASN A 91 23.36 4.49 -19.06
CA ASN A 91 24.25 5.20 -18.13
C ASN A 91 23.78 5.06 -16.67
N GLY A 92 22.62 4.42 -16.43
CA GLY A 92 22.01 4.28 -15.11
C GLY A 92 21.19 5.51 -14.68
N ALA A 93 20.85 6.39 -15.61
CA ALA A 93 20.01 7.57 -15.34
C ALA A 93 18.52 7.26 -15.58
N VAL A 94 17.65 7.86 -14.75
CA VAL A 94 16.19 7.78 -14.97
C VAL A 94 15.81 8.78 -16.05
N VAL A 95 15.09 8.29 -17.05
CA VAL A 95 14.53 9.09 -18.14
C VAL A 95 13.06 9.35 -17.86
N TYR A 96 12.66 10.60 -17.79
CA TYR A 96 11.28 11.03 -17.58
C TYR A 96 10.64 11.36 -18.93
N SER A 97 9.49 10.76 -19.21
CA SER A 97 8.75 10.97 -20.46
C SER A 97 7.27 11.16 -20.20
N ASP A 98 6.60 11.87 -21.08
CA ASP A 98 5.15 12.04 -21.09
C ASP A 98 4.39 10.74 -21.43
N ASN A 99 5.09 9.74 -21.96
CA ASN A 99 4.54 8.42 -22.25
C ASN A 99 4.65 7.43 -21.07
N ASP A 100 5.30 7.82 -19.98
CA ASP A 100 5.49 6.96 -18.82
C ASP A 100 4.15 6.69 -18.14
N VAL A 101 3.86 5.41 -17.91
CA VAL A 101 2.62 4.97 -17.28
C VAL A 101 2.94 4.23 -15.99
N PRO A 102 2.63 4.80 -14.82
CA PRO A 102 2.84 4.11 -13.56
C PRO A 102 2.12 2.76 -13.54
N PRO A 103 2.82 1.65 -13.24
CA PRO A 103 2.20 0.34 -13.15
C PRO A 103 1.31 0.22 -11.91
N TYR A 104 0.39 -0.74 -11.91
CA TYR A 104 -0.24 -1.14 -10.66
C TYR A 104 0.74 -1.89 -9.79
N VAL A 105 0.76 -1.53 -8.50
CA VAL A 105 1.63 -2.15 -7.51
C VAL A 105 0.84 -2.54 -6.26
N ALA A 106 1.31 -3.60 -5.59
CA ALA A 106 0.99 -3.86 -4.21
C ALA A 106 2.10 -3.31 -3.32
N ILE A 107 1.75 -2.81 -2.14
CA ILE A 107 2.73 -2.41 -1.11
C ILE A 107 2.50 -3.20 0.17
N GLY A 108 3.60 -3.66 0.76
CA GLY A 108 3.62 -4.36 2.03
C GLY A 108 4.50 -3.63 3.04
N PHE A 109 4.10 -3.62 4.30
CA PHE A 109 4.89 -3.09 5.40
C PHE A 109 4.43 -3.69 6.73
N ARG A 110 5.20 -3.44 7.76
CA ARG A 110 4.79 -3.80 9.13
C ARG A 110 4.92 -2.61 10.07
N THR A 111 4.17 -2.66 11.16
CA THR A 111 4.23 -1.67 12.23
C THR A 111 4.56 -2.35 13.55
N LEU A 112 5.58 -1.86 14.24
CA LEU A 112 5.96 -2.28 15.57
C LEU A 112 4.95 -1.76 16.58
N LYS A 113 4.59 -2.58 17.56
CA LYS A 113 3.72 -2.25 18.68
C LYS A 113 4.52 -2.16 19.98
N SER A 114 4.00 -1.43 20.97
CA SER A 114 4.65 -1.21 22.26
C SER A 114 4.94 -2.48 23.08
N ASN A 115 4.36 -3.60 22.72
CA ASN A 115 4.61 -4.91 23.30
C ASN A 115 5.64 -5.77 22.53
N GLY A 116 6.34 -5.18 21.57
CA GLY A 116 7.34 -5.86 20.75
C GLY A 116 6.79 -6.73 19.61
N LYS A 117 5.47 -6.86 19.47
CA LYS A 117 4.85 -7.58 18.35
C LYS A 117 4.63 -6.66 17.16
N TYR A 118 4.40 -7.26 15.99
CA TYR A 118 4.19 -6.55 14.74
C TYR A 118 2.77 -6.71 14.23
N ARG A 119 2.31 -5.69 13.54
CA ARG A 119 1.14 -5.72 12.68
C ARG A 119 1.62 -5.62 11.25
N TYR A 120 1.20 -6.54 10.41
CA TYR A 120 1.59 -6.71 9.02
C TYR A 120 0.46 -6.22 8.11
N VAL A 121 0.79 -5.53 7.03
CA VAL A 121 -0.19 -4.93 6.12
C VAL A 121 0.23 -5.15 4.68
N TRP A 122 -0.72 -5.52 3.82
CA TRP A 122 -0.64 -5.42 2.36
C TRP A 122 -1.77 -4.55 1.83
N LEU A 123 -1.45 -3.65 0.89
CA LEU A 123 -2.39 -2.94 0.02
C LEU A 123 -2.19 -3.50 -1.39
N TYR A 124 -3.26 -3.87 -2.09
CA TYR A 124 -3.12 -4.71 -3.27
C TYR A 124 -2.97 -3.98 -4.58
N LYS A 125 -3.76 -2.96 -4.86
CA LYS A 125 -3.84 -2.36 -6.19
C LYS A 125 -3.83 -0.86 -6.12
N GLY A 126 -2.69 -0.26 -6.43
CA GLY A 126 -2.53 1.18 -6.48
C GLY A 126 -1.55 1.63 -7.54
N ARG A 127 -1.59 2.91 -7.82
CA ARG A 127 -0.61 3.61 -8.66
C ARG A 127 -0.13 4.83 -7.93
N PHE A 128 1.13 5.13 -8.10
CA PHE A 128 1.75 6.33 -7.57
C PHE A 128 1.77 7.44 -8.62
N THR A 129 1.83 8.67 -8.15
CA THR A 129 1.98 9.88 -8.95
C THR A 129 3.39 10.42 -8.77
N GLU A 130 3.85 11.20 -9.75
CA GLU A 130 5.14 11.87 -9.68
C GLU A 130 5.23 12.72 -8.39
N PRO A 131 6.29 12.53 -7.58
CA PRO A 131 6.51 13.35 -6.39
C PRO A 131 6.99 14.73 -6.75
N GLU A 132 6.78 15.68 -5.84
CA GLU A 132 7.48 16.96 -5.88
C GLU A 132 8.96 16.73 -5.53
N ASP A 133 9.86 17.39 -6.28
CA ASP A 133 11.30 17.33 -6.05
C ASP A 133 11.78 18.66 -5.44
N ASN A 134 11.97 18.68 -4.14
CA ASN A 134 12.39 19.85 -3.39
C ASN A 134 13.88 19.71 -3.00
N ASN A 135 14.70 20.62 -3.51
CA ASN A 135 16.14 20.63 -3.26
C ASN A 135 16.54 21.90 -2.52
N GLU A 136 17.08 21.79 -1.32
CA GLU A 136 17.58 22.90 -0.52
C GLU A 136 19.10 22.93 -0.47
N THR A 137 19.66 24.15 -0.46
CA THR A 137 21.11 24.35 -0.31
C THR A 137 21.53 24.10 1.14
N LYS A 138 22.66 23.44 1.33
CA LYS A 138 23.28 23.29 2.65
C LYS A 138 23.65 24.65 3.23
N GLY A 139 23.04 24.99 4.38
CA GLY A 139 23.38 26.15 5.20
C GLY A 139 24.40 25.82 6.30
N ASP A 140 24.44 26.65 7.33
CA ASP A 140 25.30 26.44 8.52
C ASP A 140 24.84 25.23 9.37
N SER A 141 23.58 24.82 9.24
CA SER A 141 23.03 23.59 9.83
C SER A 141 22.67 22.57 8.75
N ILE A 142 22.73 21.27 9.10
CA ILE A 142 22.33 20.20 8.22
C ILE A 142 20.84 19.96 8.40
N ASN A 143 20.07 20.21 7.33
CA ASN A 143 18.66 19.81 7.24
C ASN A 143 18.58 18.56 6.37
N PHE A 144 18.14 17.45 6.94
CA PHE A 144 17.84 16.25 6.17
C PHE A 144 16.55 16.44 5.39
N GLN A 145 16.61 16.20 4.10
CA GLN A 145 15.44 16.20 3.21
C GLN A 145 14.89 14.78 3.11
N SER A 146 13.62 14.67 2.77
CA SER A 146 12.94 13.40 2.58
C SER A 146 12.01 13.50 1.38
N ASP A 147 11.88 12.40 0.65
CA ASP A 147 10.98 12.29 -0.48
C ASP A 147 9.60 11.82 -0.01
N THR A 148 8.56 12.41 -0.56
CA THR A 148 7.19 11.99 -0.32
C THR A 148 6.55 11.57 -1.63
N ILE A 149 6.11 10.31 -1.71
CA ILE A 149 5.38 9.79 -2.87
C ILE A 149 3.93 9.53 -2.51
N SER A 150 3.02 10.03 -3.33
CA SER A 150 1.57 9.88 -3.16
C SER A 150 1.00 8.95 -4.22
N GLY A 151 0.00 8.17 -3.84
CA GLY A 151 -0.66 7.25 -4.74
C GLY A 151 -2.12 6.99 -4.37
N GLN A 152 -2.83 6.39 -5.30
CA GLN A 152 -4.22 6.00 -5.11
C GLN A 152 -4.38 4.50 -5.27
N PHE A 153 -5.01 3.91 -4.28
CA PHE A 153 -5.31 2.49 -4.22
C PHE A 153 -6.81 2.24 -4.36
N THR A 154 -7.14 1.07 -4.87
CA THR A 154 -8.52 0.63 -5.07
C THR A 154 -8.70 -0.81 -4.60
N LYS A 155 -9.95 -1.22 -4.43
CA LYS A 155 -10.28 -2.63 -4.18
C LYS A 155 -10.01 -3.47 -5.41
N LEU A 156 -9.68 -4.74 -5.21
CA LEU A 156 -9.57 -5.72 -6.28
C LEU A 156 -10.95 -5.95 -6.94
N LYS A 157 -10.93 -6.30 -8.22
CA LYS A 157 -12.12 -6.75 -8.96
C LYS A 157 -12.44 -8.21 -8.63
N TYR A 158 -11.38 -9.01 -8.45
CA TYR A 158 -11.50 -10.41 -8.05
C TYR A 158 -12.03 -10.54 -6.61
N ALA A 159 -12.93 -11.46 -6.39
CA ALA A 159 -13.52 -11.71 -5.09
C ALA A 159 -12.96 -12.99 -4.45
N TYR A 160 -12.48 -12.87 -3.23
CA TYR A 160 -12.05 -14.00 -2.41
C TYR A 160 -13.18 -14.46 -1.50
N THR A 161 -13.34 -15.76 -1.35
CA THR A 161 -14.32 -16.32 -0.41
C THR A 161 -13.73 -16.38 0.99
N VAL A 162 -14.30 -15.59 1.90
CA VAL A 162 -13.90 -15.55 3.31
C VAL A 162 -15.13 -15.84 4.17
N ASN A 163 -15.11 -16.90 4.94
CA ASN A 163 -16.24 -17.36 5.77
C ASN A 163 -17.57 -17.45 4.97
N GLY A 164 -17.50 -18.03 3.77
CA GLY A 164 -18.65 -18.19 2.87
C GLY A 164 -19.15 -16.92 2.19
N LYS A 165 -18.48 -15.78 2.39
CA LYS A 165 -18.86 -14.50 1.78
C LYS A 165 -17.82 -14.05 0.75
N GLN A 166 -18.28 -13.52 -0.38
CA GLN A 166 -17.43 -12.93 -1.40
C GLN A 166 -16.92 -11.55 -0.94
N LYS A 167 -15.59 -11.39 -0.87
CA LYS A 167 -14.93 -10.15 -0.46
C LYS A 167 -13.98 -9.68 -1.55
N ARG A 168 -14.02 -8.40 -1.88
CA ARG A 168 -13.09 -7.72 -2.79
C ARG A 168 -12.12 -6.87 -1.96
N PRO A 169 -10.98 -7.44 -1.54
CA PRO A 169 -10.09 -6.74 -0.62
C PRO A 169 -9.35 -5.61 -1.32
N TRP A 170 -9.08 -4.55 -0.58
CA TRP A 170 -8.13 -3.51 -0.94
C TRP A 170 -6.92 -3.53 -0.02
N LYS A 171 -7.11 -4.06 1.20
CA LYS A 171 -6.11 -4.20 2.25
C LYS A 171 -6.26 -5.55 2.93
N TYR A 172 -5.14 -6.14 3.31
CA TYR A 172 -5.06 -7.30 4.17
C TYR A 172 -4.16 -6.98 5.36
N GLU A 173 -4.61 -7.33 6.54
CA GLU A 173 -3.93 -6.97 7.78
C GLU A 173 -3.91 -8.16 8.73
N LEU A 174 -2.72 -8.47 9.25
CA LEU A 174 -2.50 -9.50 10.24
C LEU A 174 -1.89 -8.88 11.49
N ASP A 175 -2.57 -8.98 12.62
CA ASP A 175 -2.06 -8.52 13.90
C ASP A 175 -1.40 -9.68 14.64
N GLY A 176 -0.10 -9.56 14.95
CA GLY A 176 0.65 -10.56 15.70
C GLY A 176 0.19 -10.74 17.17
N ASP A 177 -0.69 -9.87 17.67
CA ASP A 177 -1.36 -10.06 18.97
C ASP A 177 -2.58 -10.99 18.89
N ASN A 178 -3.08 -11.24 17.69
CA ASN A 178 -4.21 -12.15 17.51
C ASN A 178 -3.76 -13.58 17.77
N ALA A 179 -4.46 -14.28 18.66
CA ALA A 179 -4.16 -15.67 19.00
C ALA A 179 -4.32 -16.63 17.81
N GLU A 180 -5.13 -16.27 16.82
CA GLU A 180 -5.36 -17.04 15.58
C GLU A 180 -4.33 -16.73 14.49
N ALA A 181 -3.44 -15.77 14.70
CA ALA A 181 -2.41 -15.39 13.73
C ALA A 181 -1.40 -16.54 13.55
N LYS A 182 -1.31 -17.06 12.33
CA LYS A 182 -0.39 -18.16 12.01
C LYS A 182 1.04 -17.63 11.85
N ALA A 183 1.99 -18.17 12.62
CA ALA A 183 3.40 -17.80 12.56
C ALA A 183 3.99 -17.98 11.15
N SER A 184 3.65 -19.08 10.46
CA SER A 184 4.11 -19.33 9.09
C SER A 184 3.71 -18.24 8.09
N VAL A 185 2.53 -17.63 8.27
CA VAL A 185 2.09 -16.52 7.40
C VAL A 185 2.89 -15.25 7.70
N MET A 186 3.24 -15.01 8.96
CA MET A 186 4.06 -13.85 9.34
C MET A 186 5.50 -13.98 8.84
N GLU A 187 6.06 -15.18 8.86
CA GLU A 187 7.43 -15.46 8.38
C GLU A 187 7.56 -15.24 6.88
N SER A 188 6.58 -15.70 6.09
CA SER A 188 6.56 -15.53 4.63
C SER A 188 5.88 -14.25 4.14
N TRP A 189 5.49 -13.33 5.04
CA TRP A 189 4.68 -12.15 4.70
C TRP A 189 5.25 -11.29 3.58
N PHE A 190 6.57 -11.17 3.51
CA PHE A 190 7.28 -10.32 2.56
C PHE A 190 7.89 -11.07 1.37
N GLU A 191 7.61 -12.37 1.22
CA GLU A 191 8.04 -13.15 0.05
C GLU A 191 7.12 -12.92 -1.15
N ALA A 192 5.82 -12.74 -0.90
CA ALA A 192 4.82 -12.41 -1.92
C ALA A 192 3.62 -11.71 -1.27
N PRO A 193 2.81 -10.95 -2.04
CA PRO A 193 1.55 -10.41 -1.53
C PRO A 193 0.64 -11.53 -1.02
N VAL A 194 0.28 -11.46 0.27
CA VAL A 194 -0.55 -12.46 0.94
C VAL A 194 -2.03 -12.12 0.74
N PHE A 195 -2.82 -13.11 0.36
CA PHE A 195 -4.26 -12.96 0.12
C PHE A 195 -5.09 -13.64 1.21
N PRO A 196 -6.37 -13.21 1.38
CA PRO A 196 -7.27 -13.89 2.28
C PRO A 196 -7.41 -15.38 1.92
N ALA A 197 -7.15 -16.25 2.89
CA ALA A 197 -7.38 -17.69 2.73
C ALA A 197 -8.87 -18.00 2.94
N ALA A 198 -9.37 -19.00 2.22
CA ALA A 198 -10.66 -19.58 2.55
C ALA A 198 -10.57 -20.21 3.96
N ALA A 199 -11.58 -19.99 4.80
CA ALA A 199 -11.68 -20.71 6.04
C ALA A 199 -11.89 -22.19 5.73
N THR A 200 -10.99 -23.03 6.24
CA THR A 200 -11.12 -24.50 6.21
C THR A 200 -12.16 -24.94 7.19
#